data_b7441c8bd63e503b4acacc255a910834
#
_entry.id   b7441c8bd63e503b4acacc255a910834
#
_cell.length_a   1.000
_cell.length_b   1.000
_cell.length_c   1.000
_cell.angle_alpha   90.00
_cell.angle_beta   90.00
_cell.angle_gamma   90.00
#
_symmetry.space_group_name_H-M   'P 1'
#
loop_
_entity.id
_entity.type
_entity.pdbx_description
1 polymer ?
#
loop_
_entity_poly.entity_id
_entity_poly.type
_entity_poly.pdbx_seq_one_letter_code
_entity_poly.pdbx_strand_id
1 'polypeptide(L)'
;MGVSGHVGRRAVTARPMGSVTLMQFNMGRSGTVFGLLRKPPAGATARAYPNGSVFNDGHGLVTIRMKPDAQGRFGFNVKTCSFQGGADQGMPIIVSRVAPQTPADLCIPRLNEGDQVLYINGRDVSQHTHEQVVMFIRSSRETHSGELVLVVRPNVYIGEDTPEEPDFQYIPDTHHSTLPPGGDPLSGSMLLLQEGLESGTLLAQFEQLYRKKPGMTMNSARLTENLSKNRYKDISPYDTTRVKIKSSGGDYINANFVNMEIPGSGIVNRYIAAQGPLPNTCADFWHMIWEQQCTVVVMLTTKVERGRVKCHQYWPDLYETADFGRLQLTCLKEQLTSSFAFREFTLVSMEHGSEERHIRQMQYISWPDHGVPDDSSDFLHFVMRVRQNRIGMVEPTTVHCSAGIGRTGVLITMETAMCLMEANQPVYPLDIVRQMRDQRAMLIQTASQFKFVCDAILRVHNGEWATNWRRCLIT
;
A
#
# COMPACT_ATOMS: atom_id res chain seq x y z
N MET A 1 53.05 -57.59 5.44
CA MET A 1 53.41 -56.22 5.83
C MET A 1 52.14 -55.46 6.07
N GLY A 2 51.77 -55.30 7.34
CA GLY A 2 50.56 -54.69 7.75
C GLY A 2 50.71 -53.20 8.00
N VAL A 3 49.64 -52.43 7.80
CA VAL A 3 49.47 -51.13 8.43
C VAL A 3 48.02 -51.05 8.90
N SER A 4 47.90 -50.94 10.21
CA SER A 4 46.63 -50.75 10.97
C SER A 4 46.20 -49.28 10.87
N GLY A 5 44.95 -49.03 10.48
CA GLY A 5 44.31 -47.70 10.55
C GLY A 5 43.36 -47.63 11.76
N HIS A 6 43.67 -46.76 12.68
CA HIS A 6 42.81 -46.41 13.83
C HIS A 6 41.60 -45.62 13.41
N VAL A 7 40.40 -46.11 13.73
CA VAL A 7 39.13 -45.37 13.65
C VAL A 7 38.90 -44.66 14.97
N GLY A 8 39.04 -43.37 14.99
CA GLY A 8 38.70 -42.50 16.15
C GLY A 8 37.19 -42.26 16.20
N ARG A 9 36.54 -42.80 17.25
CA ARG A 9 35.16 -42.44 17.60
C ARG A 9 35.13 -41.01 18.19
N ARG A 10 34.46 -40.07 17.54
CA ARG A 10 34.10 -38.81 18.15
C ARG A 10 32.84 -39.02 19.00
N ALA A 11 32.98 -38.72 20.30
CA ALA A 11 31.84 -38.65 21.24
C ALA A 11 31.00 -37.42 20.91
N VAL A 12 29.67 -37.63 20.72
CA VAL A 12 28.69 -36.58 20.59
C VAL A 12 28.28 -36.20 22.02
N THR A 13 28.74 -35.03 22.49
CA THR A 13 28.27 -34.46 23.76
C THR A 13 26.90 -33.84 23.55
N ALA A 14 25.90 -34.39 24.22
CA ALA A 14 24.57 -33.81 24.31
C ALA A 14 24.61 -32.49 25.09
N ARG A 15 24.07 -31.40 24.51
CA ARG A 15 23.85 -30.13 25.19
C ARG A 15 22.65 -30.22 26.13
N PRO A 16 22.70 -29.60 27.32
CA PRO A 16 21.59 -29.64 28.26
C PRO A 16 20.39 -28.84 27.74
N MET A 17 19.18 -29.41 27.86
CA MET A 17 17.91 -28.75 27.60
C MET A 17 17.69 -27.62 28.60
N GLY A 18 17.34 -26.42 28.07
CA GLY A 18 16.95 -25.27 28.89
C GLY A 18 15.67 -25.53 29.68
N SER A 19 15.63 -25.02 30.89
CA SER A 19 14.50 -25.11 31.79
C SER A 19 13.22 -24.49 31.25
N VAL A 20 12.11 -25.22 31.30
CA VAL A 20 10.77 -24.78 30.92
C VAL A 20 10.04 -24.30 32.16
N THR A 21 9.59 -23.05 32.20
CA THR A 21 8.75 -22.52 33.28
C THR A 21 7.28 -22.57 32.84
N LEU A 22 6.44 -23.27 33.57
CA LEU A 22 4.97 -23.29 33.37
C LEU A 22 4.37 -22.10 34.12
N MET A 23 3.67 -21.22 33.39
CA MET A 23 2.77 -20.25 34.00
C MET A 23 1.32 -20.68 33.82
N GLN A 24 0.60 -20.76 34.95
CA GLN A 24 -0.81 -21.10 34.99
C GLN A 24 -1.65 -19.82 35.06
N PHE A 25 -2.49 -19.60 34.06
CA PHE A 25 -3.49 -18.55 34.06
C PHE A 25 -4.85 -19.11 34.46
N ASN A 26 -5.41 -18.59 35.54
CA ASN A 26 -6.75 -18.95 36.02
C ASN A 26 -7.76 -17.95 35.42
N MET A 27 -8.54 -18.41 34.45
CA MET A 27 -9.72 -17.69 34.00
C MET A 27 -10.95 -18.33 34.63
N GLY A 28 -11.78 -17.55 35.27
CA GLY A 28 -12.97 -18.01 35.98
C GLY A 28 -13.92 -18.81 35.10
N ARG A 29 -14.24 -20.02 35.57
CA ARG A 29 -15.27 -20.95 35.06
C ARG A 29 -15.29 -21.22 33.55
N SER A 30 -14.32 -21.95 33.07
CA SER A 30 -14.32 -23.12 32.18
C SER A 30 -13.07 -23.15 31.31
N GLY A 31 -12.19 -24.13 31.63
CA GLY A 31 -11.11 -24.58 30.74
C GLY A 31 -9.73 -23.98 31.04
N THR A 32 -8.81 -24.86 31.43
CA THR A 32 -7.37 -24.52 31.58
C THR A 32 -6.67 -24.72 30.23
N VAL A 33 -6.06 -23.70 29.67
CA VAL A 33 -5.22 -23.77 28.46
C VAL A 33 -3.75 -23.68 28.85
N PHE A 34 -2.94 -24.68 28.47
CA PHE A 34 -1.49 -24.68 28.69
C PHE A 34 -0.78 -24.10 27.44
N GLY A 35 -0.07 -23.01 27.60
CA GLY A 35 0.81 -22.47 26.58
C GLY A 35 2.28 -22.69 26.90
N LEU A 36 3.05 -23.24 25.97
CA LEU A 36 4.50 -23.44 26.08
C LEU A 36 5.23 -22.23 25.47
N LEU A 37 5.83 -21.39 26.31
CA LEU A 37 6.75 -20.32 25.88
C LEU A 37 8.20 -20.82 25.96
N ARG A 38 8.89 -20.89 24.82
CA ARG A 38 10.35 -21.14 24.78
C ARG A 38 11.11 -19.84 25.08
N LYS A 39 11.99 -19.85 26.10
CA LYS A 39 12.97 -18.80 26.31
C LYS A 39 14.08 -18.88 25.25
N PRO A 40 14.53 -17.75 24.67
CA PRO A 40 15.69 -17.75 23.80
C PRO A 40 17.00 -18.04 24.59
N PRO A 41 18.02 -18.61 23.93
CA PRO A 41 19.27 -18.96 24.60
C PRO A 41 20.00 -17.72 25.12
N ALA A 42 20.56 -17.81 26.31
CA ALA A 42 21.40 -16.77 26.92
C ALA A 42 22.69 -16.60 26.10
N GLY A 43 22.89 -15.40 25.53
CA GLY A 43 24.11 -15.06 24.80
C GLY A 43 23.92 -14.13 23.59
N ALA A 44 22.69 -13.85 23.16
CA ALA A 44 22.45 -12.82 22.15
C ALA A 44 22.37 -11.46 22.84
N THR A 45 23.39 -10.61 22.64
CA THR A 45 23.34 -9.20 23.01
C THR A 45 22.20 -8.55 22.22
N ALA A 46 21.08 -8.36 22.89
CA ALA A 46 19.97 -7.59 22.36
C ALA A 46 20.45 -6.16 22.13
N ARG A 47 20.61 -5.76 20.86
CA ARG A 47 20.60 -4.35 20.52
C ARG A 47 19.25 -3.80 20.97
N ALA A 48 19.29 -2.93 21.96
CA ALA A 48 18.11 -2.21 22.43
C ALA A 48 17.56 -1.38 21.26
N TYR A 49 16.44 -1.85 20.68
CA TYR A 49 15.63 -0.99 19.84
C TYR A 49 14.85 -0.07 20.78
N PRO A 50 14.88 1.24 20.56
CA PRO A 50 14.08 2.14 21.35
C PRO A 50 12.59 1.90 21.05
N ASN A 51 11.87 1.43 22.05
CA ASN A 51 10.42 1.40 22.18
C ASN A 51 9.60 0.85 20.99
N GLY A 52 9.26 -0.42 21.02
CA GLY A 52 8.19 -0.96 20.17
C GLY A 52 8.37 -2.42 19.81
N SER A 53 7.99 -3.34 20.70
CA SER A 53 7.79 -4.74 20.31
C SER A 53 6.52 -4.84 19.46
N VAL A 54 6.69 -5.22 18.21
CA VAL A 54 5.57 -5.59 17.31
C VAL A 54 5.08 -6.95 17.74
N PHE A 55 3.96 -7.02 18.44
CA PHE A 55 3.22 -8.26 18.65
C PHE A 55 2.08 -8.33 17.62
N ASN A 56 2.29 -9.09 16.58
CA ASN A 56 1.20 -9.55 15.72
C ASN A 56 0.79 -10.93 16.24
N ASP A 57 -0.41 -11.05 16.80
CA ASP A 57 -0.95 -12.27 17.40
C ASP A 57 -1.47 -13.31 16.39
N GLY A 58 -1.19 -13.13 15.10
CA GLY A 58 -1.72 -13.98 14.03
C GLY A 58 -3.17 -13.67 13.62
N HIS A 59 -3.88 -12.82 14.38
CA HIS A 59 -5.25 -12.39 14.08
C HIS A 59 -5.32 -10.99 13.42
N GLY A 60 -4.16 -10.44 13.04
CA GLY A 60 -4.09 -9.11 12.42
C GLY A 60 -4.31 -7.95 13.38
N LEU A 61 -4.27 -8.19 14.71
CA LEU A 61 -4.36 -7.13 15.72
C LEU A 61 -3.00 -6.48 15.94
N VAL A 62 -3.01 -5.20 16.29
CA VAL A 62 -1.80 -4.42 16.58
C VAL A 62 -1.87 -3.83 17.97
N THR A 63 -0.82 -4.06 18.77
CA THR A 63 -0.67 -3.43 20.09
C THR A 63 0.17 -2.18 19.95
N ILE A 64 -0.38 -1.05 20.39
CA ILE A 64 0.23 0.27 20.33
C ILE A 64 0.45 0.77 21.75
N ARG A 65 1.66 1.26 22.02
CA ARG A 65 2.04 1.81 23.32
C ARG A 65 2.51 3.24 23.14
N MET A 66 2.02 4.17 23.96
CA MET A 66 2.41 5.55 23.89
C MET A 66 2.36 6.23 25.28
N LYS A 67 3.26 7.19 25.50
CA LYS A 67 3.21 8.09 26.66
C LYS A 67 2.65 9.44 26.21
N PRO A 68 1.97 10.17 27.09
CA PRO A 68 1.47 11.50 26.75
C PRO A 68 2.62 12.48 26.49
N ASP A 69 2.35 13.55 25.75
CA ASP A 69 3.25 14.68 25.57
C ASP A 69 3.40 15.51 26.88
N ALA A 70 4.24 16.56 26.85
CA ALA A 70 4.46 17.44 27.98
C ALA A 70 3.19 18.16 28.46
N GLN A 71 2.16 18.22 27.63
CA GLN A 71 0.84 18.78 27.97
C GLN A 71 -0.17 17.69 28.40
N GLY A 72 0.27 16.45 28.52
CA GLY A 72 -0.58 15.33 28.92
C GLY A 72 -1.50 14.83 27.80
N ARG A 73 -1.20 15.07 26.51
CA ARG A 73 -2.03 14.67 25.38
C ARG A 73 -1.43 13.46 24.68
N PHE A 74 -2.29 12.57 24.17
CA PHE A 74 -1.89 11.47 23.32
C PHE A 74 -1.97 11.82 21.82
N GLY A 75 -2.81 12.82 21.46
CA GLY A 75 -2.87 13.37 20.10
C GLY A 75 -3.77 12.62 19.12
N PHE A 76 -4.82 11.96 19.60
CA PHE A 76 -5.83 11.33 18.74
C PHE A 76 -7.24 11.50 19.29
N ASN A 77 -8.22 11.34 18.40
CA ASN A 77 -9.64 11.31 18.72
C ASN A 77 -10.24 9.96 18.34
N VAL A 78 -11.32 9.59 19.03
CA VAL A 78 -12.13 8.40 18.70
C VAL A 78 -13.58 8.80 18.45
N LYS A 79 -14.30 8.03 17.63
CA LYS A 79 -15.73 8.15 17.39
C LYS A 79 -16.40 6.78 17.42
N THR A 80 -17.71 6.74 17.68
CA THR A 80 -18.53 5.55 17.46
C THR A 80 -19.07 5.56 16.04
N CYS A 81 -19.11 4.40 15.39
CA CYS A 81 -19.69 4.28 14.05
C CYS A 81 -20.88 3.33 14.09
N SER A 82 -22.03 3.78 13.57
CA SER A 82 -23.19 2.92 13.35
C SER A 82 -22.98 2.15 12.05
N PHE A 83 -22.69 0.84 12.12
CA PHE A 83 -22.80 -0.01 10.95
C PHE A 83 -24.27 -0.39 10.72
N GLN A 84 -24.76 -0.19 9.50
CA GLN A 84 -26.05 -0.73 9.07
C GLN A 84 -25.94 -2.26 8.99
N GLY A 85 -26.33 -2.95 10.05
CA GLY A 85 -26.33 -4.41 10.06
C GLY A 85 -26.34 -5.00 11.47
N GLY A 86 -27.54 -5.22 12.05
CA GLY A 86 -27.75 -6.07 13.22
C GLY A 86 -27.79 -5.34 14.57
N ALA A 87 -28.90 -5.44 15.25
CA ALA A 87 -29.26 -4.69 16.46
C ALA A 87 -28.56 -5.15 17.77
N ASP A 88 -27.55 -6.02 17.74
CA ASP A 88 -27.03 -6.67 18.96
C ASP A 88 -25.50 -6.60 19.19
N GLN A 89 -24.77 -5.80 18.43
CA GLN A 89 -23.34 -5.56 18.72
C GLN A 89 -23.12 -4.08 19.03
N GLY A 90 -22.45 -3.80 20.18
CA GLY A 90 -22.10 -2.46 20.59
C GLY A 90 -21.39 -1.68 19.45
N MET A 91 -21.61 -0.36 19.40
CA MET A 91 -21.05 0.49 18.35
C MET A 91 -19.51 0.46 18.39
N PRO A 92 -18.81 0.08 17.30
CA PRO A 92 -17.36 0.03 17.30
C PRO A 92 -16.75 1.42 17.53
N ILE A 93 -15.71 1.45 18.35
CA ILE A 93 -14.90 2.65 18.62
C ILE A 93 -13.80 2.75 17.59
N ILE A 94 -13.82 3.80 16.80
CA ILE A 94 -12.88 4.03 15.70
C ILE A 94 -12.01 5.25 15.98
N VAL A 95 -10.72 5.18 15.65
CA VAL A 95 -9.84 6.35 15.66
C VAL A 95 -10.24 7.28 14.52
N SER A 96 -10.76 8.46 14.85
CA SER A 96 -11.28 9.41 13.86
C SER A 96 -10.24 10.42 13.37
N ARG A 97 -9.26 10.74 14.21
CA ARG A 97 -8.19 11.69 13.89
C ARG A 97 -6.92 11.37 14.65
N VAL A 98 -5.78 11.50 13.98
CA VAL A 98 -4.44 11.48 14.59
C VAL A 98 -3.75 12.81 14.25
N ALA A 99 -3.45 13.62 15.28
CA ALA A 99 -2.81 14.91 15.07
C ALA A 99 -1.32 14.71 14.73
N PRO A 100 -0.78 15.43 13.74
CA PRO A 100 0.63 15.34 13.36
C PRO A 100 1.57 15.70 14.53
N GLN A 101 2.75 15.08 14.56
CA GLN A 101 3.82 15.32 15.55
C GLN A 101 3.39 15.08 17.02
N THR A 102 2.38 14.25 17.25
CA THR A 102 1.93 13.86 18.59
C THR A 102 2.35 12.43 18.93
N PRO A 103 2.27 11.99 20.18
CA PRO A 103 2.61 10.63 20.58
C PRO A 103 1.92 9.55 19.73
N ALA A 104 0.65 9.73 19.40
CA ALA A 104 -0.08 8.79 18.55
C ALA A 104 0.43 8.74 17.09
N ASP A 105 0.97 9.84 16.60
CA ASP A 105 1.59 9.93 15.28
C ASP A 105 3.01 9.36 15.27
N LEU A 106 3.76 9.56 16.34
CA LEU A 106 5.19 9.22 16.44
C LEU A 106 5.47 7.83 17.01
N CYS A 107 4.49 7.16 17.62
CA CYS A 107 4.67 5.81 18.18
C CYS A 107 4.91 4.75 17.11
N ILE A 108 5.56 3.65 17.51
CA ILE A 108 5.79 2.48 16.65
C ILE A 108 5.27 1.24 17.35
N PRO A 109 4.27 0.52 16.78
CA PRO A 109 3.52 0.85 15.54
C PRO A 109 2.70 2.12 15.67
N ARG A 110 2.58 2.88 14.58
CA ARG A 110 1.79 4.11 14.56
C ARG A 110 0.30 3.82 14.72
N LEU A 111 -0.41 4.68 15.47
CA LEU A 111 -1.86 4.69 15.48
C LEU A 111 -2.39 5.37 14.20
N ASN A 112 -3.33 4.76 13.50
CA ASN A 112 -3.87 5.33 12.28
C ASN A 112 -5.36 5.66 12.43
N GLU A 113 -5.80 6.67 11.69
CA GLU A 113 -7.21 6.92 11.48
C GLU A 113 -7.86 5.68 10.84
N GLY A 114 -9.06 5.33 11.27
CA GLY A 114 -9.72 4.11 10.82
C GLY A 114 -9.40 2.84 11.63
N ASP A 115 -8.46 2.87 12.55
CA ASP A 115 -8.21 1.75 13.44
C ASP A 115 -9.37 1.56 14.42
N GLN A 116 -9.89 0.34 14.55
CA GLN A 116 -10.88 0.01 15.58
C GLN A 116 -10.18 -0.29 16.90
N VAL A 117 -10.51 0.44 17.94
CA VAL A 117 -10.02 0.19 19.30
C VAL A 117 -10.80 -0.96 19.91
N LEU A 118 -10.11 -2.03 20.32
CA LEU A 118 -10.71 -3.20 20.95
C LEU A 118 -10.43 -3.23 22.45
N TYR A 119 -9.18 -2.90 22.85
CA TYR A 119 -8.78 -2.87 24.26
C TYR A 119 -8.01 -1.60 24.59
N ILE A 120 -8.24 -1.09 25.80
CA ILE A 120 -7.50 0.03 26.41
C ILE A 120 -6.94 -0.46 27.74
N ASN A 121 -5.59 -0.48 27.88
CA ASN A 121 -4.91 -1.00 29.07
C ASN A 121 -5.41 -2.36 29.53
N GLY A 122 -5.67 -3.26 28.58
CA GLY A 122 -6.19 -4.60 28.81
C GLY A 122 -7.71 -4.70 29.05
N ARG A 123 -8.44 -3.57 29.06
CA ARG A 123 -9.89 -3.55 29.20
C ARG A 123 -10.55 -3.63 27.83
N ASP A 124 -11.46 -4.58 27.63
CA ASP A 124 -12.32 -4.66 26.46
C ASP A 124 -13.26 -3.45 26.41
N VAL A 125 -13.33 -2.77 25.25
CA VAL A 125 -14.18 -1.57 25.09
C VAL A 125 -15.42 -1.82 24.22
N SER A 126 -15.64 -3.04 23.76
CA SER A 126 -16.72 -3.41 22.82
C SER A 126 -18.14 -3.08 23.32
N GLN A 127 -18.34 -3.03 24.65
CA GLN A 127 -19.63 -2.77 25.28
C GLN A 127 -19.67 -1.40 26.00
N HIS A 128 -18.70 -0.52 25.74
CA HIS A 128 -18.61 0.77 26.44
C HIS A 128 -19.06 1.91 25.55
N THR A 129 -19.65 2.93 26.17
CA THR A 129 -20.06 4.15 25.47
C THR A 129 -18.82 4.96 25.07
N HIS A 130 -18.98 5.84 24.10
CA HIS A 130 -17.92 6.78 23.67
C HIS A 130 -17.31 7.55 24.85
N GLU A 131 -18.16 8.07 25.74
CA GLU A 131 -17.73 8.85 26.91
C GLU A 131 -16.90 8.02 27.89
N GLN A 132 -17.31 6.76 28.13
CA GLN A 132 -16.54 5.84 28.97
C GLN A 132 -15.18 5.53 28.36
N VAL A 133 -15.11 5.33 27.05
CA VAL A 133 -13.84 5.10 26.33
C VAL A 133 -12.93 6.32 26.41
N VAL A 134 -13.44 7.51 26.18
CA VAL A 134 -12.69 8.77 26.33
C VAL A 134 -12.19 8.94 27.78
N MET A 135 -12.99 8.57 28.77
CA MET A 135 -12.57 8.57 30.17
C MET A 135 -11.43 7.58 30.44
N PHE A 136 -11.48 6.36 29.88
CA PHE A 136 -10.39 5.38 30.02
C PHE A 136 -9.08 5.87 29.38
N ILE A 137 -9.14 6.50 28.22
CA ILE A 137 -7.98 7.12 27.58
C ILE A 137 -7.40 8.21 28.47
N ARG A 138 -8.23 9.10 29.02
CA ARG A 138 -7.81 10.19 29.90
C ARG A 138 -7.22 9.69 31.22
N SER A 139 -7.82 8.70 31.87
CA SER A 139 -7.35 8.13 33.12
C SER A 139 -6.02 7.37 32.98
N SER A 140 -5.64 6.95 31.76
CA SER A 140 -4.34 6.32 31.51
C SER A 140 -3.15 7.21 31.86
N ARG A 141 -3.33 8.54 31.90
CA ARG A 141 -2.31 9.51 32.34
C ARG A 141 -2.02 9.41 33.85
N GLU A 142 -3.02 9.00 34.62
CA GLU A 142 -2.95 8.94 36.10
C GLU A 142 -2.45 7.57 36.58
N THR A 143 -2.21 6.62 35.67
CA THR A 143 -1.63 5.32 36.02
C THR A 143 -0.15 5.47 36.39
N HIS A 144 0.37 4.55 37.23
CA HIS A 144 1.76 4.59 37.71
C HIS A 144 2.81 4.62 36.58
N SER A 145 2.49 4.04 35.42
CA SER A 145 3.33 4.06 34.21
C SER A 145 3.12 5.30 33.33
N GLY A 146 1.98 5.98 33.46
CA GLY A 146 1.55 7.06 32.54
C GLY A 146 1.41 6.61 31.08
N GLU A 147 1.44 5.28 30.83
CA GLU A 147 1.42 4.73 29.47
C GLU A 147 0.00 4.32 29.07
N LEU A 148 -0.37 4.65 27.84
CA LEU A 148 -1.57 4.17 27.18
C LEU A 148 -1.23 2.97 26.30
N VAL A 149 -1.87 1.85 26.53
CA VAL A 149 -1.76 0.64 25.71
C VAL A 149 -3.06 0.38 25.00
N LEU A 150 -3.05 0.44 23.68
CA LEU A 150 -4.19 0.15 22.82
C LEU A 150 -3.95 -1.18 22.10
N VAL A 151 -4.99 -2.03 22.02
CA VAL A 151 -5.05 -3.11 21.04
C VAL A 151 -6.07 -2.72 20.00
N VAL A 152 -5.63 -2.62 18.76
CA VAL A 152 -6.46 -2.14 17.67
C VAL A 152 -6.55 -3.17 16.54
N ARG A 153 -7.67 -3.20 15.86
CA ARG A 153 -7.82 -3.86 14.56
C ARG A 153 -7.54 -2.81 13.50
N PRO A 154 -6.48 -2.98 12.68
CA PRO A 154 -6.10 -1.97 11.69
C PRO A 154 -7.15 -1.83 10.59
N ASN A 155 -7.32 -0.61 10.11
CA ASN A 155 -8.02 -0.29 8.87
C ASN A 155 -9.48 -0.82 8.79
N VAL A 156 -10.19 -0.89 9.91
CA VAL A 156 -11.60 -1.30 9.93
C VAL A 156 -12.49 -0.23 9.32
N TYR A 157 -12.05 1.02 9.42
CA TYR A 157 -12.76 2.18 8.92
C TYR A 157 -11.74 3.23 8.44
N ILE A 158 -11.75 3.54 7.17
CA ILE A 158 -11.06 4.69 6.61
C ILE A 158 -12.15 5.72 6.33
N GLY A 159 -12.44 6.50 7.34
CA GLY A 159 -13.40 7.55 7.50
C GLY A 159 -14.38 7.89 6.38
N GLU A 160 -15.66 7.95 6.70
CA GLU A 160 -16.66 8.75 5.97
C GLU A 160 -16.51 10.27 6.21
N ASP A 161 -15.42 10.70 6.84
CA ASP A 161 -14.89 12.05 6.69
C ASP A 161 -14.01 12.16 5.42
N THR A 162 -14.28 11.35 4.38
CA THR A 162 -14.16 11.92 3.04
C THR A 162 -15.10 13.10 3.04
N PRO A 163 -14.65 14.32 2.74
CA PRO A 163 -15.58 15.43 2.51
C PRO A 163 -16.71 14.87 1.66
N GLU A 164 -17.96 15.11 2.04
CA GLU A 164 -19.12 14.81 1.18
C GLU A 164 -18.71 15.17 -0.23
N GLU A 165 -18.92 14.25 -1.19
CA GLU A 165 -18.59 14.55 -2.57
C GLU A 165 -19.25 15.89 -2.86
N PRO A 166 -18.51 16.91 -3.27
CA PRO A 166 -19.08 18.23 -3.45
C PRO A 166 -20.27 18.08 -4.39
N ASP A 167 -21.39 18.70 -4.06
CA ASP A 167 -22.61 18.73 -4.90
C ASP A 167 -22.30 19.23 -6.32
N PHE A 168 -21.14 19.83 -6.51
CA PHE A 168 -20.60 20.33 -7.75
C PHE A 168 -19.44 19.46 -8.20
N GLN A 169 -19.63 18.75 -9.32
CA GLN A 169 -18.58 18.02 -10.00
C GLN A 169 -17.78 19.00 -10.87
N TYR A 170 -16.50 19.19 -10.58
CA TYR A 170 -15.61 19.88 -11.49
C TYR A 170 -15.52 19.07 -12.79
N ILE A 171 -16.11 19.59 -13.84
CA ILE A 171 -15.84 19.19 -15.22
C ILE A 171 -14.77 20.17 -15.68
N PRO A 172 -13.53 19.74 -15.93
CA PRO A 172 -12.51 20.64 -16.47
C PRO A 172 -13.09 21.27 -17.74
N ASP A 173 -13.20 22.60 -17.75
CA ASP A 173 -13.45 23.30 -19.00
C ASP A 173 -12.34 22.87 -19.97
N THR A 174 -12.71 22.48 -21.15
CA THR A 174 -11.75 22.18 -22.20
C THR A 174 -10.98 23.47 -22.46
N HIS A 175 -9.77 23.53 -21.89
CA HIS A 175 -8.89 24.72 -21.89
C HIS A 175 -8.45 25.16 -23.30
N HIS A 176 -9.11 24.67 -24.35
CA HIS A 176 -8.84 25.03 -25.74
C HIS A 176 -9.03 26.52 -26.05
N SER A 177 -9.66 27.30 -25.14
CA SER A 177 -10.01 28.70 -25.42
C SER A 177 -9.04 29.74 -24.84
N THR A 178 -8.04 29.35 -24.04
CA THR A 178 -7.13 30.31 -23.37
C THR A 178 -5.69 30.32 -23.89
N LEU A 179 -5.34 29.39 -24.81
CA LEU A 179 -4.03 29.45 -25.45
C LEU A 179 -3.94 30.62 -26.47
N PRO A 180 -2.88 31.43 -26.45
CA PRO A 180 -2.70 32.45 -27.43
C PRO A 180 -2.63 31.84 -28.84
N PRO A 181 -3.27 32.44 -29.86
CA PRO A 181 -3.25 31.92 -31.22
C PRO A 181 -1.81 31.85 -31.73
N GLY A 182 -1.33 30.64 -32.05
CA GLY A 182 0.01 30.38 -32.58
C GLY A 182 1.05 29.89 -31.56
N GLY A 183 0.67 29.67 -30.30
CA GLY A 183 1.57 29.10 -29.30
C GLY A 183 1.66 27.57 -29.41
N ASP A 184 2.78 26.98 -28.95
CA ASP A 184 2.95 25.52 -28.78
C ASP A 184 2.02 25.03 -27.68
N PRO A 185 1.08 24.06 -27.96
CA PRO A 185 0.11 23.58 -26.97
C PRO A 185 0.74 22.98 -25.72
N LEU A 186 1.89 22.32 -25.84
CA LEU A 186 2.61 21.76 -24.72
C LEU A 186 3.12 22.87 -23.79
N SER A 187 3.85 23.86 -24.34
CA SER A 187 4.37 24.99 -23.57
C SER A 187 3.25 25.78 -22.89
N GLY A 188 2.12 25.99 -23.59
CA GLY A 188 0.95 26.65 -23.01
C GLY A 188 0.35 25.90 -21.82
N SER A 189 0.23 24.59 -21.93
CA SER A 189 -0.29 23.75 -20.82
C SER A 189 0.66 23.75 -19.61
N MET A 190 1.97 23.83 -19.82
CA MET A 190 2.95 23.88 -18.74
C MET A 190 2.92 25.22 -17.98
N LEU A 191 2.70 26.33 -18.70
CA LEU A 191 2.50 27.65 -18.07
C LEU A 191 1.24 27.63 -17.18
N LEU A 192 0.12 27.09 -17.69
CA LEU A 192 -1.11 26.95 -16.91
C LEU A 192 -0.92 26.05 -15.69
N LEU A 193 -0.14 24.98 -15.82
CA LEU A 193 0.20 24.10 -14.71
C LEU A 193 0.98 24.85 -13.62
N GLN A 194 1.99 25.61 -14.01
CA GLN A 194 2.80 26.41 -13.10
C GLN A 194 1.96 27.48 -12.38
N GLU A 195 1.21 28.29 -13.13
CA GLU A 195 0.32 29.32 -12.59
C GLU A 195 -0.73 28.74 -11.63
N GLY A 196 -1.31 27.60 -11.99
CA GLY A 196 -2.30 26.91 -11.16
C GLY A 196 -1.73 26.38 -9.84
N LEU A 197 -0.47 25.95 -9.84
CA LEU A 197 0.24 25.53 -8.62
C LEU A 197 0.61 26.73 -7.74
N GLU A 198 1.15 27.80 -8.34
CA GLU A 198 1.55 29.02 -7.62
C GLU A 198 0.36 29.75 -6.99
N SER A 199 -0.78 29.80 -7.68
CA SER A 199 -2.02 30.39 -7.17
C SER A 199 -2.78 29.48 -6.18
N GLY A 200 -2.45 28.19 -6.13
CA GLY A 200 -3.20 27.18 -5.37
C GLY A 200 -4.52 26.75 -6.02
N THR A 201 -4.91 27.34 -7.14
CA THR A 201 -6.18 27.06 -7.85
C THR A 201 -6.24 25.60 -8.30
N LEU A 202 -5.13 25.07 -8.79
CA LEU A 202 -5.07 23.68 -9.28
C LEU A 202 -5.31 22.65 -8.17
N LEU A 203 -4.82 22.91 -6.94
CA LEU A 203 -5.05 22.06 -5.80
C LEU A 203 -6.50 22.11 -5.33
N ALA A 204 -7.10 23.31 -5.32
CA ALA A 204 -8.52 23.46 -5.01
C ALA A 204 -9.41 22.73 -6.03
N GLN A 205 -9.07 22.77 -7.31
CA GLN A 205 -9.77 22.03 -8.38
C GLN A 205 -9.61 20.50 -8.19
N PHE A 206 -8.40 20.03 -7.81
CA PHE A 206 -8.19 18.62 -7.51
C PHE A 206 -9.06 18.13 -6.35
N GLU A 207 -9.25 18.92 -5.30
CA GLU A 207 -10.10 18.59 -4.16
C GLU A 207 -11.59 18.53 -4.53
N GLN A 208 -12.01 19.31 -5.55
CA GLN A 208 -13.37 19.31 -6.10
C GLN A 208 -13.62 18.18 -7.10
N LEU A 209 -12.57 17.55 -7.63
CA LEU A 209 -12.72 16.45 -8.57
C LEU A 209 -13.30 15.22 -7.85
N TYR A 210 -14.36 14.62 -8.40
CA TYR A 210 -14.94 13.41 -7.83
C TYR A 210 -13.89 12.33 -7.59
N ARG A 211 -13.94 11.71 -6.42
CA ARG A 211 -13.07 10.59 -6.05
C ARG A 211 -13.54 9.27 -6.67
N LYS A 212 -14.85 9.16 -6.80
CA LYS A 212 -15.55 8.02 -7.39
C LYS A 212 -16.50 8.53 -8.48
N LYS A 213 -16.39 7.97 -9.68
CA LYS A 213 -17.25 8.35 -10.80
C LYS A 213 -18.72 8.06 -10.47
N PRO A 214 -19.63 9.02 -10.60
CA PRO A 214 -21.06 8.80 -10.40
C PRO A 214 -21.60 7.67 -11.27
N GLY A 215 -22.52 6.89 -10.70
CA GLY A 215 -23.15 5.76 -11.41
C GLY A 215 -22.31 4.49 -11.51
N MET A 216 -21.04 4.50 -11.07
CA MET A 216 -20.20 3.30 -11.04
C MET A 216 -20.51 2.44 -9.82
N THR A 217 -20.65 1.14 -10.03
CA THR A 217 -20.92 0.16 -8.98
C THR A 217 -19.67 -0.59 -8.55
N MET A 218 -19.68 -1.11 -7.31
CA MET A 218 -18.61 -1.89 -6.70
C MET A 218 -19.20 -3.09 -5.94
N ASN A 219 -20.23 -3.73 -6.49
CA ASN A 219 -21.00 -4.76 -5.81
C ASN A 219 -20.21 -6.04 -5.60
N SER A 220 -19.35 -6.42 -6.56
CA SER A 220 -18.52 -7.62 -6.46
C SER A 220 -17.61 -7.62 -5.23
N ALA A 221 -17.07 -6.46 -4.85
CA ALA A 221 -16.22 -6.31 -3.68
C ALA A 221 -16.96 -6.55 -2.35
N ARG A 222 -18.27 -6.35 -2.34
CA ARG A 222 -19.13 -6.42 -1.14
C ARG A 222 -19.77 -7.78 -0.92
N LEU A 223 -19.62 -8.72 -1.88
CA LEU A 223 -20.07 -10.09 -1.70
C LEU A 223 -19.33 -10.73 -0.52
N THR A 224 -20.05 -11.50 0.30
CA THR A 224 -19.54 -12.08 1.55
C THR A 224 -18.23 -12.85 1.32
N GLU A 225 -18.16 -13.63 0.24
CA GLU A 225 -16.97 -14.42 -0.15
C GLU A 225 -15.76 -13.54 -0.53
N ASN A 226 -15.98 -12.27 -0.88
CA ASN A 226 -14.93 -11.35 -1.33
C ASN A 226 -14.46 -10.36 -0.24
N LEU A 227 -15.20 -10.22 0.86
CA LEU A 227 -14.85 -9.27 1.92
C LEU A 227 -13.44 -9.47 2.47
N SER A 228 -13.03 -10.71 2.70
CA SER A 228 -11.70 -11.05 3.22
C SER A 228 -10.58 -10.84 2.20
N LYS A 229 -10.91 -10.64 0.92
CA LYS A 229 -9.97 -10.37 -0.16
C LYS A 229 -9.64 -8.88 -0.31
N ASN A 230 -10.30 -7.99 0.44
CA ASN A 230 -10.05 -6.55 0.43
C ASN A 230 -9.17 -6.15 1.61
N ARG A 231 -8.04 -5.49 1.32
CA ARG A 231 -7.14 -4.95 2.35
C ARG A 231 -7.78 -3.80 3.12
N TYR A 232 -8.58 -2.98 2.42
CA TYR A 232 -9.31 -1.83 2.93
C TYR A 232 -10.77 -1.95 2.52
N LYS A 233 -11.69 -1.79 3.48
CA LYS A 233 -13.12 -2.04 3.25
C LYS A 233 -13.78 -1.02 2.31
N ASP A 234 -13.25 0.19 2.29
CA ASP A 234 -13.74 1.32 1.50
C ASP A 234 -13.02 1.48 0.15
N ILE A 235 -11.94 0.73 -0.10
CA ILE A 235 -11.23 0.73 -1.37
C ILE A 235 -11.62 -0.50 -2.17
N SER A 236 -12.54 -0.29 -3.11
CA SER A 236 -13.12 -1.36 -3.94
C SER A 236 -12.92 -1.08 -5.42
N PRO A 237 -12.76 -2.13 -6.25
CA PRO A 237 -12.72 -1.96 -7.70
C PRO A 237 -14.12 -1.70 -8.26
N TYR A 238 -14.23 -0.88 -9.31
CA TYR A 238 -15.46 -0.78 -10.11
C TYR A 238 -15.78 -2.12 -10.75
N ASP A 239 -17.04 -2.51 -10.75
CA ASP A 239 -17.49 -3.76 -11.35
C ASP A 239 -17.22 -3.83 -12.87
N THR A 240 -17.29 -2.69 -13.55
CA THR A 240 -17.15 -2.59 -15.02
C THR A 240 -15.71 -2.72 -15.50
N THR A 241 -14.74 -2.30 -14.71
CA THR A 241 -13.31 -2.25 -15.08
C THR A 241 -12.45 -3.19 -14.25
N ARG A 242 -13.06 -3.94 -13.30
CA ARG A 242 -12.30 -4.88 -12.47
C ARG A 242 -11.65 -5.98 -13.29
N VAL A 243 -10.50 -6.42 -12.88
CA VAL A 243 -9.90 -7.63 -13.43
C VAL A 243 -10.65 -8.83 -12.88
N LYS A 244 -11.00 -9.76 -13.78
CA LYS A 244 -11.58 -11.04 -13.42
C LYS A 244 -10.55 -12.13 -13.61
N ILE A 245 -10.49 -13.06 -12.66
CA ILE A 245 -9.55 -14.19 -12.68
C ILE A 245 -10.30 -15.50 -12.72
N LYS A 246 -9.64 -16.55 -13.21
CA LYS A 246 -10.16 -17.93 -13.18
C LYS A 246 -9.53 -18.69 -12.03
N SER A 247 -10.03 -18.45 -10.81
CA SER A 247 -9.55 -19.13 -9.61
C SER A 247 -10.63 -20.03 -9.02
N SER A 248 -10.23 -21.08 -8.34
CA SER A 248 -11.16 -21.96 -7.60
C SER A 248 -11.92 -21.23 -6.48
N GLY A 249 -11.37 -20.10 -6.01
CA GLY A 249 -11.97 -19.22 -5.00
C GLY A 249 -12.87 -18.11 -5.58
N GLY A 250 -13.27 -18.20 -6.86
CA GLY A 250 -14.08 -17.19 -7.54
C GLY A 250 -13.27 -16.29 -8.48
N ASP A 251 -13.94 -15.33 -9.10
CA ASP A 251 -13.35 -14.46 -10.14
C ASP A 251 -12.82 -13.12 -9.61
N TYR A 252 -12.84 -12.91 -8.29
CA TYR A 252 -12.60 -11.61 -7.68
C TYR A 252 -11.15 -11.41 -7.24
N ILE A 253 -10.62 -10.26 -7.65
CA ILE A 253 -9.41 -9.64 -7.11
C ILE A 253 -9.63 -8.13 -7.01
N ASN A 254 -9.06 -7.46 -5.99
CA ASN A 254 -9.14 -6.01 -5.88
C ASN A 254 -8.11 -5.34 -6.81
N ALA A 255 -8.48 -5.24 -8.07
CA ALA A 255 -7.70 -4.68 -9.17
C ALA A 255 -8.62 -4.17 -10.28
N ASN A 256 -8.21 -3.09 -10.95
CA ASN A 256 -8.89 -2.54 -12.14
C ASN A 256 -7.91 -2.37 -13.29
N PHE A 257 -8.39 -2.55 -14.52
CA PHE A 257 -7.70 -2.04 -15.70
C PHE A 257 -7.74 -0.51 -15.71
N VAL A 258 -6.60 0.09 -16.04
CA VAL A 258 -6.44 1.53 -16.22
C VAL A 258 -5.65 1.74 -17.51
N ASN A 259 -6.32 2.22 -18.55
CA ASN A 259 -5.74 2.45 -19.86
C ASN A 259 -5.63 3.96 -20.11
N MET A 260 -4.43 4.43 -20.41
CA MET A 260 -4.15 5.84 -20.69
C MET A 260 -3.77 5.99 -22.14
N GLU A 261 -4.66 6.58 -22.92
CA GLU A 261 -4.45 6.87 -24.33
C GLU A 261 -3.63 8.16 -24.51
N ILE A 262 -2.65 8.13 -25.42
CA ILE A 262 -1.86 9.31 -25.78
C ILE A 262 -2.38 9.82 -27.13
N PRO A 263 -3.13 10.93 -27.14
CA PRO A 263 -3.76 11.44 -28.35
C PRO A 263 -2.78 11.64 -29.51
N GLY A 264 -3.19 11.26 -30.70
CA GLY A 264 -2.40 11.47 -31.91
C GLY A 264 -1.19 10.56 -32.09
N SER A 265 -0.81 9.74 -31.09
CA SER A 265 0.35 8.85 -31.15
C SER A 265 0.00 7.40 -31.46
N GLY A 266 -1.27 7.00 -31.31
CA GLY A 266 -1.69 5.59 -31.35
C GLY A 266 -1.24 4.77 -30.14
N ILE A 267 -0.60 5.36 -29.14
CA ILE A 267 -0.10 4.69 -27.94
C ILE A 267 -1.23 4.61 -26.91
N VAL A 268 -1.42 3.42 -26.34
CA VAL A 268 -2.25 3.21 -25.16
C VAL A 268 -1.41 2.53 -24.10
N ASN A 269 -1.09 3.24 -23.03
CA ASN A 269 -0.42 2.66 -21.87
C ASN A 269 -1.43 1.87 -21.05
N ARG A 270 -1.23 0.56 -20.96
CA ARG A 270 -2.14 -0.36 -20.26
C ARG A 270 -1.57 -0.72 -18.90
N TYR A 271 -2.40 -0.53 -17.86
CA TYR A 271 -2.05 -0.86 -16.49
C TYR A 271 -3.13 -1.72 -15.85
N ILE A 272 -2.71 -2.48 -14.86
CA ILE A 272 -3.59 -3.04 -13.82
C ILE A 272 -3.21 -2.36 -12.51
N ALA A 273 -4.10 -1.54 -11.98
CA ALA A 273 -3.95 -0.93 -10.67
C ALA A 273 -4.55 -1.85 -9.61
N ALA A 274 -3.72 -2.38 -8.71
CA ALA A 274 -4.11 -3.39 -7.72
C ALA A 274 -3.74 -2.98 -6.30
N GLN A 275 -4.45 -3.51 -5.30
CA GLN A 275 -3.99 -3.46 -3.92
C GLN A 275 -2.76 -4.35 -3.72
N GLY A 276 -1.95 -4.06 -2.69
CA GLY A 276 -0.89 -4.96 -2.24
C GLY A 276 -1.48 -6.29 -1.75
N PRO A 277 -0.98 -7.45 -2.24
CA PRO A 277 -1.51 -8.75 -1.87
C PRO A 277 -1.60 -8.99 -0.37
N LEU A 278 -2.70 -9.62 0.06
CA LEU A 278 -2.91 -10.20 1.38
C LEU A 278 -2.38 -11.64 1.41
N PRO A 279 -2.15 -12.25 2.57
CA PRO A 279 -1.75 -13.66 2.65
C PRO A 279 -2.67 -14.59 1.85
N ASN A 280 -3.98 -14.36 1.90
CA ASN A 280 -5.01 -15.16 1.21
C ASN A 280 -5.26 -14.75 -0.25
N THR A 281 -4.58 -13.72 -0.79
CA THR A 281 -4.75 -13.27 -2.18
C THR A 281 -3.47 -13.34 -3.01
N CYS A 282 -2.37 -13.88 -2.48
CA CYS A 282 -1.11 -14.03 -3.23
C CYS A 282 -1.29 -14.97 -4.44
N ALA A 283 -1.99 -16.07 -4.29
CA ALA A 283 -2.28 -16.97 -5.41
C ALA A 283 -3.16 -16.27 -6.47
N ASP A 284 -4.22 -15.59 -6.05
CA ASP A 284 -5.09 -14.81 -6.95
C ASP A 284 -4.30 -13.73 -7.71
N PHE A 285 -3.33 -13.09 -7.05
CA PHE A 285 -2.46 -12.09 -7.68
C PHE A 285 -1.60 -12.69 -8.79
N TRP A 286 -0.95 -13.84 -8.56
CA TRP A 286 -0.15 -14.51 -9.59
C TRP A 286 -1.00 -15.10 -10.69
N HIS A 287 -2.21 -15.59 -10.39
CA HIS A 287 -3.19 -15.97 -11.43
C HIS A 287 -3.57 -14.78 -12.32
N MET A 288 -3.79 -13.61 -11.75
CA MET A 288 -4.03 -12.38 -12.50
C MET A 288 -2.83 -12.07 -13.43
N ILE A 289 -1.60 -12.09 -12.90
CA ILE A 289 -0.38 -11.85 -13.69
C ILE A 289 -0.29 -12.82 -14.86
N TRP A 290 -0.56 -14.11 -14.61
CA TRP A 290 -0.54 -15.15 -15.63
C TRP A 290 -1.61 -14.94 -16.70
N GLU A 291 -2.86 -14.78 -16.32
CA GLU A 291 -3.99 -14.67 -17.25
C GLU A 291 -3.94 -13.38 -18.07
N GLN A 292 -3.43 -12.30 -17.49
CA GLN A 292 -3.29 -11.02 -18.20
C GLN A 292 -1.94 -10.89 -18.93
N GLN A 293 -1.12 -11.94 -18.95
CA GLN A 293 0.17 -11.99 -19.63
C GLN A 293 1.14 -10.88 -19.18
N CYS A 294 1.00 -10.40 -17.95
CA CYS A 294 1.87 -9.36 -17.41
C CYS A 294 3.29 -9.89 -17.23
N THR A 295 4.28 -9.13 -17.69
CA THR A 295 5.70 -9.44 -17.52
C THR A 295 6.41 -8.42 -16.62
N VAL A 296 5.75 -7.31 -16.28
CA VAL A 296 6.27 -6.28 -15.38
C VAL A 296 5.29 -6.04 -14.24
N VAL A 297 5.82 -6.10 -13.01
CA VAL A 297 5.10 -5.78 -11.77
C VAL A 297 5.83 -4.63 -11.08
N VAL A 298 5.11 -3.57 -10.78
CA VAL A 298 5.63 -2.39 -10.08
C VAL A 298 5.01 -2.30 -8.69
N MET A 299 5.85 -2.30 -7.68
CA MET A 299 5.49 -2.20 -6.27
C MET A 299 5.98 -0.87 -5.69
N LEU A 300 5.08 -0.04 -5.21
CA LEU A 300 5.36 1.32 -4.71
C LEU A 300 5.26 1.42 -3.18
N THR A 301 5.59 0.37 -2.48
CA THR A 301 5.56 0.31 -1.01
C THR A 301 6.60 -0.68 -0.51
N THR A 302 7.00 -0.56 0.75
CA THR A 302 7.68 -1.63 1.48
C THR A 302 6.64 -2.63 2.02
N LYS A 303 7.08 -3.77 2.54
CA LYS A 303 6.18 -4.75 3.17
C LYS A 303 5.54 -4.21 4.44
N VAL A 304 6.32 -3.46 5.19
CA VAL A 304 5.92 -2.86 6.48
C VAL A 304 6.38 -1.42 6.51
N GLU A 305 5.49 -0.51 6.86
CA GLU A 305 5.78 0.90 7.12
C GLU A 305 5.30 1.25 8.53
N ARG A 306 6.19 1.78 9.37
CA ARG A 306 5.90 2.15 10.78
C ARG A 306 5.18 1.05 11.57
N GLY A 307 5.65 -0.20 11.44
CA GLY A 307 5.06 -1.35 12.11
C GLY A 307 3.71 -1.82 11.55
N ARG A 308 3.22 -1.21 10.46
CA ARG A 308 1.98 -1.61 9.77
C ARG A 308 2.29 -2.38 8.51
N VAL A 309 1.67 -3.55 8.36
CA VAL A 309 1.78 -4.34 7.14
C VAL A 309 1.06 -3.61 6.00
N LYS A 310 1.81 -3.24 4.97
CA LYS A 310 1.33 -2.57 3.76
C LYS A 310 1.11 -3.54 2.60
N CYS A 311 1.91 -4.61 2.57
CA CYS A 311 1.84 -5.64 1.54
C CYS A 311 2.40 -6.95 2.11
N HIS A 312 1.74 -8.07 1.87
CA HIS A 312 2.33 -9.37 2.17
C HIS A 312 3.44 -9.67 1.14
N GLN A 313 4.51 -10.36 1.56
CA GLN A 313 5.50 -10.85 0.62
C GLN A 313 4.85 -11.95 -0.24
N TYR A 314 4.68 -11.66 -1.52
CA TYR A 314 4.03 -12.56 -2.48
C TYR A 314 5.02 -13.22 -3.44
N TRP A 315 6.31 -13.21 -3.09
CA TRP A 315 7.39 -13.83 -3.88
C TRP A 315 8.31 -14.64 -2.96
N PRO A 316 8.98 -15.71 -3.47
CA PRO A 316 9.97 -16.45 -2.72
C PRO A 316 11.28 -15.65 -2.56
N ASP A 317 12.10 -16.04 -1.59
CA ASP A 317 13.43 -15.45 -1.43
C ASP A 317 14.36 -15.86 -2.60
N LEU A 318 15.51 -15.18 -2.71
CA LEU A 318 16.43 -15.39 -3.82
C LEU A 318 16.84 -16.87 -3.94
N TYR A 319 16.74 -17.43 -5.15
CA TYR A 319 16.95 -18.83 -5.51
C TYR A 319 15.96 -19.83 -4.91
N GLU A 320 14.92 -19.35 -4.25
CA GLU A 320 13.84 -20.19 -3.75
C GLU A 320 12.67 -20.26 -4.74
N THR A 321 11.85 -21.28 -4.56
CA THR A 321 10.65 -21.54 -5.34
C THR A 321 9.46 -21.63 -4.39
N ALA A 322 8.34 -21.05 -4.77
CA ALA A 322 7.09 -21.12 -4.03
C ALA A 322 5.91 -21.41 -4.95
N ASP A 323 4.94 -22.16 -4.43
CA ASP A 323 3.72 -22.52 -5.15
C ASP A 323 2.60 -21.52 -4.80
N PHE A 324 1.91 -21.07 -5.85
CA PHE A 324 0.76 -20.17 -5.77
C PHE A 324 -0.44 -20.78 -6.50
N GLY A 325 -1.11 -21.71 -5.84
CA GLY A 325 -2.20 -22.47 -6.46
C GLY A 325 -1.68 -23.38 -7.58
N ARG A 326 -2.01 -23.06 -8.83
CA ARG A 326 -1.58 -23.83 -10.03
C ARG A 326 -0.32 -23.27 -10.68
N LEU A 327 0.27 -22.27 -10.08
CA LEU A 327 1.48 -21.60 -10.58
C LEU A 327 2.63 -21.79 -9.62
N GLN A 328 3.81 -21.93 -10.17
CA GLN A 328 5.06 -22.02 -9.44
C GLN A 328 5.94 -20.84 -9.80
N LEU A 329 6.47 -20.14 -8.80
CA LEU A 329 7.32 -18.96 -8.95
C LEU A 329 8.71 -19.24 -8.39
N THR A 330 9.75 -18.99 -9.17
CA THR A 330 11.14 -19.08 -8.74
C THR A 330 11.80 -17.71 -8.83
N CYS A 331 12.49 -17.28 -7.79
CA CYS A 331 13.27 -16.04 -7.79
C CYS A 331 14.68 -16.32 -8.34
N LEU A 332 14.96 -15.77 -9.53
CA LEU A 332 16.25 -15.99 -10.21
C LEU A 332 17.30 -14.94 -9.83
N LYS A 333 16.86 -13.71 -9.52
CA LYS A 333 17.75 -12.59 -9.28
C LYS A 333 17.11 -11.55 -8.39
N GLU A 334 17.90 -10.98 -7.49
CA GLU A 334 17.53 -9.83 -6.69
C GLU A 334 18.68 -8.82 -6.70
N GLN A 335 18.34 -7.55 -6.94
CA GLN A 335 19.27 -6.43 -6.85
C GLN A 335 18.65 -5.38 -5.94
N LEU A 336 19.33 -5.05 -4.85
CA LEU A 336 18.89 -4.09 -3.85
C LEU A 336 19.80 -2.85 -3.90
N THR A 337 19.18 -1.69 -3.88
CA THR A 337 19.83 -0.39 -3.66
C THR A 337 19.18 0.30 -2.48
N SER A 338 19.64 1.49 -2.12
CA SER A 338 19.01 2.30 -1.07
C SER A 338 17.56 2.69 -1.40
N SER A 339 17.23 2.86 -2.69
CA SER A 339 15.94 3.41 -3.14
C SER A 339 15.08 2.38 -3.88
N PHE A 340 15.67 1.30 -4.42
CA PHE A 340 15.00 0.35 -5.31
C PHE A 340 15.36 -1.09 -5.01
N ALA A 341 14.42 -1.99 -5.30
CA ALA A 341 14.67 -3.41 -5.43
C ALA A 341 14.19 -3.88 -6.81
N PHE A 342 15.02 -4.66 -7.51
CA PHE A 342 14.68 -5.28 -8.79
C PHE A 342 14.81 -6.80 -8.65
N ARG A 343 13.75 -7.52 -9.05
CA ARG A 343 13.72 -8.98 -9.00
C ARG A 343 13.32 -9.54 -10.34
N GLU A 344 13.92 -10.66 -10.69
CA GLU A 344 13.58 -11.44 -11.87
C GLU A 344 13.07 -12.80 -11.42
N PHE A 345 11.91 -13.19 -11.94
CA PHE A 345 11.26 -14.45 -11.63
C PHE A 345 11.00 -15.26 -12.88
N THR A 346 10.95 -16.57 -12.70
CA THR A 346 10.30 -17.49 -13.61
C THR A 346 8.97 -17.93 -13.02
N LEU A 347 7.90 -17.76 -13.79
CA LEU A 347 6.54 -18.19 -13.45
C LEU A 347 6.14 -19.33 -14.38
N VAL A 348 5.81 -20.49 -13.82
CA VAL A 348 5.47 -21.71 -14.57
C VAL A 348 4.06 -22.17 -14.21
N SER A 349 3.30 -22.62 -15.22
CA SER A 349 2.02 -23.27 -15.01
C SER A 349 2.21 -24.77 -14.78
N MET A 350 1.74 -25.28 -13.64
CA MET A 350 1.81 -26.70 -13.33
C MET A 350 0.80 -27.55 -14.11
N GLU A 351 -0.21 -26.92 -14.73
CA GLU A 351 -1.21 -27.61 -15.54
C GLU A 351 -0.76 -27.85 -16.98
N HIS A 352 0.04 -26.94 -17.51
CA HIS A 352 0.51 -26.95 -18.90
C HIS A 352 2.02 -27.18 -19.02
N GLY A 353 2.64 -27.76 -18.04
CA GLY A 353 3.96 -28.37 -17.87
C GLY A 353 5.18 -27.81 -18.61
N SER A 354 5.03 -26.89 -19.54
CA SER A 354 6.12 -26.35 -20.37
C SER A 354 6.04 -24.86 -20.65
N GLU A 355 4.98 -24.18 -20.24
CA GLU A 355 4.89 -22.73 -20.44
C GLU A 355 5.54 -22.02 -19.27
N GLU A 356 6.61 -21.28 -19.57
CA GLU A 356 7.39 -20.50 -18.63
C GLU A 356 7.36 -19.03 -19.04
N ARG A 357 7.22 -18.14 -18.07
CA ARG A 357 7.25 -16.69 -18.29
C ARG A 357 8.22 -16.01 -17.36
N HIS A 358 9.02 -15.12 -17.92
CA HIS A 358 9.91 -14.25 -17.16
C HIS A 358 9.16 -13.02 -16.69
N ILE A 359 9.17 -12.80 -15.37
CA ILE A 359 8.51 -11.66 -14.73
C ILE A 359 9.57 -10.78 -14.08
N ARG A 360 9.50 -9.47 -14.31
CA ARG A 360 10.34 -8.47 -13.65
C ARG A 360 9.50 -7.71 -12.61
N GLN A 361 9.94 -7.75 -11.37
CA GLN A 361 9.35 -6.92 -10.30
C GLN A 361 10.29 -5.75 -10.02
N MET A 362 9.72 -4.55 -10.03
CA MET A 362 10.40 -3.31 -9.72
C MET A 362 9.75 -2.69 -8.49
N GLN A 363 10.52 -2.58 -7.40
CA GLN A 363 10.00 -2.05 -6.14
C GLN A 363 10.70 -0.73 -5.80
N TYR A 364 9.90 0.31 -5.55
CA TYR A 364 10.36 1.57 -4.98
C TYR A 364 10.26 1.51 -3.46
N ILE A 365 11.39 1.60 -2.76
CA ILE A 365 11.47 1.39 -1.30
C ILE A 365 11.71 2.68 -0.50
N SER A 366 12.11 3.78 -1.15
CA SER A 366 12.42 5.05 -0.49
C SER A 366 11.25 6.03 -0.39
N TRP A 367 10.00 5.57 -0.67
CA TRP A 367 8.85 6.42 -0.41
C TRP A 367 8.70 6.63 1.10
N PRO A 368 8.63 7.89 1.58
CA PRO A 368 8.54 8.15 3.01
C PRO A 368 7.25 7.59 3.60
N ASP A 369 7.29 7.20 4.88
CA ASP A 369 6.14 6.69 5.62
C ASP A 369 4.97 7.68 5.70
N HIS A 370 5.24 8.96 5.55
CA HIS A 370 4.27 10.06 5.50
C HIS A 370 4.49 10.95 4.30
N GLY A 371 3.38 11.46 3.76
CA GLY A 371 3.41 12.44 2.69
C GLY A 371 4.00 11.89 1.40
N VAL A 372 4.89 12.65 0.82
CA VAL A 372 5.56 12.41 -0.46
C VAL A 372 7.06 12.66 -0.28
N PRO A 373 7.91 12.16 -1.18
CA PRO A 373 9.34 12.51 -1.16
C PRO A 373 9.57 14.02 -1.26
N ASP A 374 10.56 14.52 -0.52
CA ASP A 374 10.97 15.93 -0.59
C ASP A 374 11.62 16.25 -1.94
N ASP A 375 12.36 15.29 -2.53
CA ASP A 375 12.95 15.38 -3.87
C ASP A 375 12.41 14.28 -4.77
N SER A 376 12.00 14.67 -5.98
CA SER A 376 11.45 13.74 -6.97
C SER A 376 12.51 12.97 -7.78
N SER A 377 13.81 13.21 -7.61
CA SER A 377 14.87 12.62 -8.43
C SER A 377 14.84 11.09 -8.45
N ASP A 378 14.84 10.46 -7.28
CA ASP A 378 14.80 8.99 -7.19
C ASP A 378 13.51 8.41 -7.80
N PHE A 379 12.38 9.09 -7.56
CA PHE A 379 11.11 8.70 -8.15
C PHE A 379 11.14 8.79 -9.68
N LEU A 380 11.68 9.86 -10.24
CA LEU A 380 11.83 10.04 -11.69
C LEU A 380 12.77 8.99 -12.31
N HIS A 381 13.89 8.68 -11.66
CA HIS A 381 14.76 7.58 -12.07
C HIS A 381 14.03 6.24 -12.07
N PHE A 382 13.21 5.98 -11.05
CA PHE A 382 12.41 4.78 -10.97
C PHE A 382 11.38 4.70 -12.12
N VAL A 383 10.64 5.78 -12.37
CA VAL A 383 9.67 5.86 -13.49
C VAL A 383 10.36 5.57 -14.82
N MET A 384 11.55 6.13 -15.07
CA MET A 384 12.31 5.87 -16.29
C MET A 384 12.70 4.39 -16.43
N ARG A 385 13.10 3.74 -15.33
CA ARG A 385 13.39 2.29 -15.34
C ARG A 385 12.15 1.47 -15.64
N VAL A 386 10.99 1.83 -15.09
CA VAL A 386 9.71 1.19 -15.41
C VAL A 386 9.43 1.32 -16.90
N ARG A 387 9.52 2.54 -17.45
CA ARG A 387 9.28 2.82 -18.86
C ARG A 387 10.21 2.02 -19.78
N GLN A 388 11.53 1.95 -19.48
CA GLN A 388 12.50 1.17 -20.24
C GLN A 388 12.12 -0.32 -20.31
N ASN A 389 11.56 -0.87 -19.22
CA ASN A 389 11.14 -2.27 -19.18
C ASN A 389 9.79 -2.53 -19.87
N ARG A 390 9.08 -1.49 -20.28
CA ARG A 390 7.78 -1.55 -20.97
C ARG A 390 7.87 -1.28 -22.47
N ILE A 391 9.02 -0.90 -22.98
CA ILE A 391 9.20 -0.58 -24.41
C ILE A 391 8.75 -1.77 -25.27
N GLY A 392 7.84 -1.52 -26.22
CA GLY A 392 7.32 -2.53 -27.15
C GLY A 392 6.29 -3.49 -26.56
N MET A 393 5.90 -3.34 -25.28
CA MET A 393 4.89 -4.19 -24.65
C MET A 393 3.48 -3.70 -24.98
N VAL A 394 2.60 -4.64 -25.27
CA VAL A 394 1.15 -4.41 -25.44
C VAL A 394 0.34 -4.93 -24.23
N GLU A 395 0.93 -5.83 -23.46
CA GLU A 395 0.35 -6.41 -22.26
C GLU A 395 0.35 -5.36 -21.12
N PRO A 396 -0.60 -5.45 -20.18
CA PRO A 396 -0.67 -4.49 -19.10
C PRO A 396 0.50 -4.66 -18.11
N THR A 397 0.97 -3.54 -17.56
CA THR A 397 1.87 -3.51 -16.40
C THR A 397 1.04 -3.48 -15.12
N THR A 398 1.28 -4.42 -14.22
CA THR A 398 0.63 -4.40 -12.91
C THR A 398 1.35 -3.42 -12.00
N VAL A 399 0.61 -2.43 -11.47
CA VAL A 399 1.11 -1.43 -10.53
C VAL A 399 0.33 -1.51 -9.23
N HIS A 400 1.02 -1.68 -8.12
CA HIS A 400 0.38 -1.67 -6.81
C HIS A 400 1.20 -0.90 -5.76
N CYS A 401 0.51 -0.44 -4.73
CA CYS A 401 1.11 0.02 -3.49
C CYS A 401 0.47 -0.74 -2.31
N SER A 402 -0.04 -0.09 -1.29
CA SER A 402 -0.85 -0.76 -0.27
C SER A 402 -2.32 -0.87 -0.71
N ALA A 403 -3.00 0.26 -0.93
CA ALA A 403 -4.39 0.30 -1.38
C ALA A 403 -4.54 0.22 -2.91
N GLY A 404 -3.47 0.49 -3.65
CA GLY A 404 -3.48 0.52 -5.12
C GLY A 404 -4.18 1.74 -5.70
N ILE A 405 -4.12 2.88 -5.00
CA ILE A 405 -4.76 4.14 -5.41
C ILE A 405 -3.81 5.35 -5.34
N GLY A 406 -3.12 5.60 -4.23
CA GLY A 406 -2.33 6.82 -4.02
C GLY A 406 -1.05 6.84 -4.88
N ARG A 407 0.01 6.17 -4.41
CA ARG A 407 1.31 6.07 -5.11
C ARG A 407 1.16 5.45 -6.50
N THR A 408 0.23 4.51 -6.66
CA THR A 408 -0.13 3.91 -7.96
C THR A 408 -0.61 4.98 -8.94
N GLY A 409 -1.50 5.88 -8.52
CA GLY A 409 -1.96 7.00 -9.34
C GLY A 409 -0.85 7.98 -9.68
N VAL A 410 0.06 8.26 -8.74
CA VAL A 410 1.21 9.15 -8.97
C VAL A 410 2.12 8.62 -10.10
N LEU A 411 2.44 7.33 -10.09
CA LEU A 411 3.26 6.72 -11.13
C LEU A 411 2.57 6.75 -12.50
N ILE A 412 1.31 6.36 -12.58
CA ILE A 412 0.55 6.36 -13.85
C ILE A 412 0.43 7.77 -14.41
N THR A 413 0.17 8.77 -13.55
CA THR A 413 0.12 10.19 -13.97
C THR A 413 1.45 10.66 -14.55
N MET A 414 2.56 10.37 -13.85
CA MET A 414 3.89 10.78 -14.30
C MET A 414 4.26 10.17 -15.64
N GLU A 415 4.03 8.86 -15.78
CA GLU A 415 4.32 8.15 -17.03
C GLU A 415 3.47 8.66 -18.20
N THR A 416 2.17 8.92 -17.96
CA THR A 416 1.26 9.50 -18.95
C THR A 416 1.72 10.89 -19.37
N ALA A 417 2.09 11.75 -18.42
CA ALA A 417 2.59 13.10 -18.71
C ALA A 417 3.88 13.06 -19.53
N MET A 418 4.82 12.14 -19.20
CA MET A 418 6.04 11.98 -20.00
C MET A 418 5.72 11.56 -21.44
N CYS A 419 4.79 10.63 -21.67
CA CYS A 419 4.38 10.24 -23.01
C CYS A 419 3.70 11.37 -23.78
N LEU A 420 2.88 12.20 -23.13
CA LEU A 420 2.27 13.39 -23.72
C LEU A 420 3.34 14.41 -24.13
N MET A 421 4.33 14.69 -23.28
CA MET A 421 5.45 15.58 -23.59
C MET A 421 6.28 15.08 -24.77
N GLU A 422 6.54 13.77 -24.86
CA GLU A 422 7.25 13.15 -25.98
C GLU A 422 6.49 13.28 -27.31
N ALA A 423 5.15 13.18 -27.22
CA ALA A 423 4.26 13.35 -28.37
C ALA A 423 3.95 14.82 -28.69
N ASN A 424 4.59 15.78 -28.01
CA ASN A 424 4.32 17.20 -28.08
C ASN A 424 2.83 17.56 -27.87
N GLN A 425 2.16 16.80 -26.99
CA GLN A 425 0.76 17.01 -26.62
C GLN A 425 0.67 17.83 -25.34
N PRO A 426 -0.40 18.63 -25.15
CA PRO A 426 -0.61 19.37 -23.92
C PRO A 426 -0.80 18.41 -22.73
N VAL A 427 -0.33 18.83 -21.56
CA VAL A 427 -0.43 18.04 -20.31
C VAL A 427 -1.33 18.76 -19.34
N TYR A 428 -2.47 18.15 -19.05
CA TYR A 428 -3.45 18.63 -18.06
C TYR A 428 -3.59 17.57 -16.95
N PRO A 429 -2.87 17.69 -15.82
CA PRO A 429 -2.85 16.67 -14.78
C PRO A 429 -4.24 16.34 -14.20
N LEU A 430 -5.15 17.33 -14.09
CA LEU A 430 -6.52 17.09 -13.64
C LEU A 430 -7.30 16.17 -14.58
N ASP A 431 -7.11 16.32 -15.89
CA ASP A 431 -7.74 15.44 -16.89
C ASP A 431 -7.18 14.02 -16.82
N ILE A 432 -5.87 13.88 -16.61
CA ILE A 432 -5.23 12.59 -16.40
C ILE A 432 -5.83 11.90 -15.18
N VAL A 433 -5.94 12.60 -14.05
CA VAL A 433 -6.52 12.06 -12.82
C VAL A 433 -7.99 11.69 -13.02
N ARG A 434 -8.77 12.52 -13.69
CA ARG A 434 -10.18 12.23 -13.99
C ARG A 434 -10.31 10.95 -14.82
N GLN A 435 -9.54 10.83 -15.91
CA GLN A 435 -9.54 9.62 -16.75
C GLN A 435 -9.15 8.36 -15.97
N MET A 436 -8.19 8.46 -15.06
CA MET A 436 -7.82 7.36 -14.18
C MET A 436 -8.95 7.03 -13.19
N ARG A 437 -9.58 8.03 -12.56
CA ARG A 437 -10.69 7.84 -11.61
C ARG A 437 -11.94 7.29 -12.27
N ASP A 438 -12.10 7.47 -13.57
CA ASP A 438 -13.15 6.82 -14.36
C ASP A 438 -12.96 5.30 -14.45
N GLN A 439 -11.74 4.81 -14.23
CA GLN A 439 -11.38 3.40 -14.36
C GLN A 439 -11.07 2.72 -13.02
N ARG A 440 -10.53 3.46 -12.04
CA ARG A 440 -10.40 3.02 -10.63
C ARG A 440 -10.59 4.23 -9.73
N ALA A 441 -11.49 4.11 -8.79
CA ALA A 441 -11.80 5.18 -7.85
C ALA A 441 -10.58 5.63 -7.07
N MET A 442 -10.53 6.92 -6.71
CA MET A 442 -9.60 7.52 -5.76
C MET A 442 -8.12 7.50 -6.20
N LEU A 443 -7.81 7.23 -7.46
CA LEU A 443 -6.42 7.31 -7.95
C LEU A 443 -5.87 8.72 -7.73
N ILE A 444 -4.67 8.80 -7.13
CA ILE A 444 -4.10 9.93 -6.39
C ILE A 444 -4.98 10.29 -5.19
N GLN A 445 -4.54 9.85 -4.01
CA GLN A 445 -5.36 9.89 -2.80
C GLN A 445 -5.39 11.26 -2.13
N THR A 446 -4.29 12.02 -2.18
CA THR A 446 -4.14 13.29 -1.44
C THR A 446 -3.68 14.45 -2.32
N ALA A 447 -4.01 15.67 -1.92
CA ALA A 447 -3.53 16.88 -2.58
C ALA A 447 -2.00 16.99 -2.59
N SER A 448 -1.32 16.50 -1.55
CA SER A 448 0.16 16.45 -1.52
C SER A 448 0.74 15.50 -2.58
N GLN A 449 0.12 14.34 -2.81
CA GLN A 449 0.52 13.43 -3.90
C GLN A 449 0.28 14.07 -5.27
N PHE A 450 -0.83 14.77 -5.44
CA PHE A 450 -1.14 15.49 -6.68
C PHE A 450 -0.14 16.62 -6.93
N LYS A 451 0.14 17.45 -5.91
CA LYS A 451 1.16 18.49 -6.01
C LYS A 451 2.53 17.92 -6.39
N PHE A 452 2.95 16.86 -5.70
CA PHE A 452 4.23 16.19 -5.95
C PHE A 452 4.40 15.77 -7.41
N VAL A 453 3.38 15.14 -8.00
CA VAL A 453 3.49 14.73 -9.41
C VAL A 453 3.45 15.92 -10.36
N CYS A 454 2.70 16.99 -10.06
CA CYS A 454 2.69 18.21 -10.84
C CYS A 454 4.05 18.93 -10.83
N ASP A 455 4.68 19.05 -9.65
CA ASP A 455 6.04 19.58 -9.53
C ASP A 455 7.06 18.73 -10.30
N ALA A 456 6.93 17.39 -10.24
CA ALA A 456 7.80 16.50 -10.99
C ALA A 456 7.62 16.62 -12.52
N ILE A 457 6.39 16.84 -12.99
CA ILE A 457 6.09 17.11 -14.42
C ILE A 457 6.78 18.39 -14.88
N LEU A 458 6.65 19.50 -14.15
CA LEU A 458 7.32 20.76 -14.46
C LEU A 458 8.83 20.60 -14.47
N ARG A 459 9.40 19.91 -13.50
CA ARG A 459 10.84 19.63 -13.41
C ARG A 459 11.38 18.89 -14.64
N VAL A 460 10.64 17.89 -15.13
CA VAL A 460 11.00 17.16 -16.35
C VAL A 460 10.88 18.06 -17.57
N HIS A 461 9.83 18.86 -17.68
CA HIS A 461 9.62 19.78 -18.79
C HIS A 461 10.72 20.85 -18.89
N ASN A 462 11.10 21.43 -17.75
CA ASN A 462 12.13 22.48 -17.66
C ASN A 462 13.56 21.97 -17.88
N GLY A 463 13.74 20.64 -18.02
CA GLY A 463 15.06 20.04 -18.20
C GLY A 463 15.93 20.05 -16.94
N GLU A 464 15.35 20.34 -15.77
CA GLU A 464 16.03 20.39 -14.48
C GLU A 464 16.40 18.99 -13.96
N TRP A 465 15.90 17.96 -14.63
CA TRP A 465 16.17 16.57 -14.32
C TRP A 465 16.69 15.84 -15.56
N ALA A 466 17.92 15.32 -15.48
CA ALA A 466 18.64 14.53 -16.49
C ALA A 466 18.54 15.09 -17.93
N THR A 467 19.59 15.77 -18.38
CA THR A 467 19.74 16.40 -19.71
C THR A 467 19.53 15.49 -20.94
N ASN A 468 19.23 14.19 -20.77
CA ASN A 468 19.12 13.22 -21.86
C ASN A 468 18.02 12.15 -21.69
N TRP A 469 16.98 12.38 -20.87
CA TRP A 469 15.93 11.39 -20.70
C TRP A 469 15.23 10.99 -22.02
N ARG A 470 15.10 11.93 -22.97
CA ARG A 470 14.55 11.66 -24.31
C ARG A 470 15.45 10.74 -25.16
N ARG A 471 16.76 10.72 -24.92
CA ARG A 471 17.72 9.86 -25.64
C ARG A 471 17.77 8.43 -25.06
N CYS A 472 17.43 8.22 -23.79
CA CYS A 472 17.43 6.91 -23.16
C CYS A 472 16.31 5.97 -23.63
N LEU A 473 15.36 6.46 -24.42
CA LEU A 473 14.23 5.68 -24.96
C LEU A 473 14.47 5.23 -26.41
N ILE A 474 15.54 5.69 -27.09
CA ILE A 474 15.82 5.44 -28.50
C ILE A 474 16.96 4.40 -28.65
N THR A 475 17.62 4.04 -27.58
CA THR A 475 18.65 2.96 -27.53
C THR A 475 18.15 1.76 -26.76
#